data_2654e5140aa85a0109be334084f56aad
#
_entry.id   2654e5140aa85a0109be334084f56aad
#
_cell.length_a   1.000
_cell.length_b   1.000
_cell.length_c   1.000
_cell.angle_alpha   90.00
_cell.angle_beta   90.00
_cell.angle_gamma   90.00
#
_symmetry.space_group_name_H-M   'P 1'
#
loop_
_entity.id
_entity.type
_entity.pdbx_description
1 polymer ?
#
loop_
_entity_poly.entity_id
_entity_poly.type
_entity_poly.pdbx_seq_one_letter_code
_entity_poly.pdbx_strand_id
1 'polypeptide(L)' 'METLEKIKELTELLSVDATKFYKGNKSAGTRARKSAQELKALLQEFRTEVLEHSKIEKNA' A
#
# COMPACT_ATOMS: atom_id res chain seq x y z
N MET A 1 5.98 1.78 12.84
CA MET A 1 5.30 2.93 12.30
C MET A 1 3.97 2.56 11.73
N GLU A 2 3.00 3.38 12.07
CA GLU A 2 1.63 3.07 11.67
C GLU A 2 1.44 3.00 10.16
N THR A 3 2.06 3.92 9.44
CA THR A 3 1.94 3.93 7.98
C THR A 3 2.49 2.65 7.38
N LEU A 4 3.65 2.21 7.85
CA LEU A 4 4.26 1.01 7.33
C LEU A 4 3.42 -0.21 7.61
N GLU A 5 2.82 -0.28 8.81
CA GLU A 5 2.00 -1.42 9.15
C GLU A 5 0.76 -1.49 8.27
N LYS A 6 0.16 -0.35 7.98
CA LYS A 6 -0.99 -0.32 7.09
C LYS A 6 -0.61 -0.74 5.69
N ILE A 7 0.56 -0.31 5.23
CA ILE A 7 1.06 -0.71 3.91
C ILE A 7 1.22 -2.22 3.85
N LYS A 8 1.79 -2.81 4.90
CA LYS A 8 1.97 -4.26 4.92
C LYS A 8 0.64 -4.99 4.88
N GLU A 9 -0.34 -4.52 5.66
CA GLU A 9 -1.64 -5.16 5.69
C GLU A 9 -2.33 -5.08 4.33
N LEU A 10 -2.32 -3.91 3.72
CA LEU A 10 -2.98 -3.74 2.44
C LEU A 10 -2.26 -4.51 1.33
N THR A 11 -0.94 -4.57 1.42
CA THR A 11 -0.18 -5.34 0.43
C THR A 11 -0.57 -6.81 0.50
N GLU A 12 -0.73 -7.32 1.72
CA GLU A 12 -1.11 -8.71 1.89
C GLU A 12 -2.51 -8.97 1.36
N LEU A 13 -3.45 -8.09 1.69
CA LEU A 13 -4.80 -8.23 1.18
C LEU A 13 -4.82 -8.15 -0.34
N LEU A 14 -4.08 -7.22 -0.90
CA LEU A 14 -4.00 -7.08 -2.34
C LEU A 14 -3.46 -8.34 -2.98
N SER A 15 -2.41 -8.92 -2.39
CA SER A 15 -1.81 -10.11 -2.94
C SER A 15 -2.81 -11.27 -2.97
N VAL A 16 -3.56 -11.45 -1.89
CA VAL A 16 -4.55 -12.52 -1.82
C VAL A 16 -5.64 -12.31 -2.86
N ASP A 17 -6.19 -11.10 -2.91
CA ASP A 17 -7.30 -10.84 -3.82
C ASP A 17 -6.86 -10.84 -5.28
N ALA A 18 -5.66 -10.35 -5.55
CA ALA A 18 -5.16 -10.37 -6.91
C ALA A 18 -4.97 -11.79 -7.40
N THR A 19 -4.48 -12.67 -6.53
CA THR A 19 -4.31 -14.06 -6.87
C THR A 19 -5.66 -14.70 -7.22
N LYS A 20 -6.68 -14.42 -6.41
CA LYS A 20 -8.01 -14.93 -6.67
C LYS A 20 -8.57 -14.37 -7.96
N PHE A 21 -8.31 -13.10 -8.23
CA PHE A 21 -8.79 -12.47 -9.46
C PHE A 21 -8.20 -13.17 -10.68
N TYR A 22 -6.91 -13.43 -10.65
CA TYR A 22 -6.28 -14.11 -11.79
C TYR A 22 -6.81 -15.52 -11.98
N LYS A 23 -7.39 -16.10 -10.94
CA LYS A 23 -8.01 -17.40 -11.04
C LYS A 23 -9.48 -17.34 -11.47
N GLY A 24 -9.98 -16.14 -11.77
CA GLY A 24 -11.33 -15.99 -12.27
C GLY A 24 -12.34 -15.38 -11.32
N ASN A 25 -11.92 -14.99 -10.12
CA ASN A 25 -12.85 -14.42 -9.15
C ASN A 25 -12.98 -12.92 -9.36
N LYS A 26 -14.09 -12.51 -9.97
CA LYS A 26 -14.27 -11.10 -10.29
C LYS A 26 -14.45 -10.22 -9.07
N SER A 27 -15.11 -10.73 -8.04
CA SER A 27 -15.28 -9.95 -6.80
C SER A 27 -13.94 -9.64 -6.17
N ALA A 28 -13.01 -10.59 -6.26
CA ALA A 28 -11.67 -10.35 -5.73
C ALA A 28 -10.98 -9.24 -6.50
N GLY A 29 -11.26 -9.12 -7.80
CA GLY A 29 -10.69 -8.04 -8.59
C GLY A 29 -11.14 -6.68 -8.09
N THR A 30 -12.42 -6.56 -7.74
CA THR A 30 -12.93 -5.31 -7.21
C THR A 30 -12.26 -4.96 -5.87
N ARG A 31 -12.10 -5.98 -5.00
CA ARG A 31 -11.44 -5.74 -3.73
C ARG A 31 -9.98 -5.37 -3.91
N ALA A 32 -9.31 -6.05 -4.84
CA ALA A 32 -7.91 -5.76 -5.12
C ALA A 32 -7.73 -4.33 -5.61
N ARG A 33 -8.64 -3.88 -6.46
CA ARG A 33 -8.58 -2.52 -6.96
C ARG A 33 -8.73 -1.51 -5.84
N LYS A 34 -9.64 -1.77 -4.90
CA LYS A 34 -9.84 -0.88 -3.78
C LYS A 34 -8.60 -0.83 -2.89
N SER A 35 -8.03 -2.00 -2.60
CA SER A 35 -6.81 -2.04 -1.80
C SER A 35 -5.68 -1.30 -2.49
N ALA A 36 -5.59 -1.43 -3.81
CA ALA A 36 -4.54 -0.75 -4.56
C ALA A 36 -4.68 0.76 -4.46
N GLN A 37 -5.91 1.27 -4.49
CA GLN A 37 -6.13 2.71 -4.35
C GLN A 37 -5.74 3.20 -2.97
N GLU A 38 -6.09 2.45 -1.94
CA GLU A 38 -5.70 2.81 -0.58
C GLU A 38 -4.19 2.75 -0.41
N LEU A 39 -3.58 1.74 -1.01
CA LEU A 39 -2.13 1.61 -0.97
C LEU A 39 -1.46 2.80 -1.62
N LYS A 40 -2.00 3.26 -2.72
CA LYS A 40 -1.44 4.41 -3.41
C LYS A 40 -1.38 5.62 -2.48
N ALA A 41 -2.45 5.87 -1.74
CA ALA A 41 -2.48 6.99 -0.81
C ALA A 41 -1.47 6.80 0.32
N LEU A 42 -1.36 5.59 0.83
CA LEU A 42 -0.41 5.32 1.91
C LEU A 42 1.03 5.44 1.44
N LEU A 43 1.29 5.03 0.20
CA LEU A 43 2.63 5.16 -0.34
C LEU A 43 3.01 6.62 -0.51
N GLN A 44 2.04 7.48 -0.84
CA GLN A 44 2.30 8.90 -0.89
C GLN A 44 2.64 9.45 0.49
N GLU A 45 1.90 9.01 1.51
CA GLU A 45 2.19 9.42 2.88
C GLU A 45 3.58 8.97 3.30
N PHE A 46 3.92 7.74 2.97
CA PHE A 46 5.23 7.21 3.30
C PHE A 46 6.33 8.04 2.64
N ARG A 47 6.12 8.39 1.40
CA ARG A 47 7.09 9.20 0.68
C ARG A 47 7.28 10.55 1.35
N THR A 48 6.18 11.16 1.81
CA THR A 48 6.26 12.43 2.52
C THR A 48 7.04 12.27 3.81
N GLU A 49 6.79 11.19 4.54
CA GLU A 49 7.51 10.94 5.79
C GLU A 49 9.00 10.79 5.54
N VAL A 50 9.37 10.10 4.48
CA VAL A 50 10.78 9.94 4.16
C VAL A 50 11.42 11.28 3.85
N LEU A 51 10.73 12.11 3.09
CA LEU A 51 11.26 13.44 2.75
C LEU A 51 11.41 14.30 3.99
N GLU A 52 10.47 14.22 4.92
CA GLU A 52 10.55 15.01 6.13
C GLU A 52 11.70 14.58 7.00
N HIS A 53 11.89 13.27 7.11
CA HIS A 53 13.02 12.76 7.87
C HIS A 53 14.35 13.17 7.23
N SER A 54 14.41 13.13 5.93
CA SER A 54 15.63 13.54 5.25
C SER A 54 15.96 14.99 5.50
N LYS A 55 14.93 15.83 5.54
CA LYS A 55 15.16 17.23 5.84
C LYS A 55 15.70 17.41 7.24
N ILE A 56 15.15 16.68 8.19
CA ILE A 56 15.57 16.81 9.58
C ILE A 56 16.98 16.34 9.78
N GLU A 57 17.32 15.21 9.21
CA GLU A 57 18.64 14.66 9.37
C GLU A 57 19.65 15.33 8.52
N LYS A 58 19.22 15.85 7.41
CA LYS A 58 20.07 16.66 6.66
C LYS A 58 21.28 16.08 6.15
N ASN A 59 21.73 15.09 6.41
CA ASN A 59 22.92 14.64 5.94
C ASN A 59 22.72 13.43 5.28
N ALA A 60 21.63 13.14 5.02
CA ALA A 60 21.39 11.90 4.38
C ALA A 60 21.86 11.92 2.98
#